data_f15d0f06ac83a2c37cb0227e0828160f
#
_entry.id   f15d0f06ac83a2c37cb0227e0828160f
#
_cell.length_a   1.000
_cell.length_b   1.000
_cell.length_c   1.000
_cell.angle_alpha   90.00
_cell.angle_beta   90.00
_cell.angle_gamma   90.00
#
_symmetry.space_group_name_H-M   'P 1'
#
loop_
_entity.id
_entity.type
_entity.pdbx_description
1 polymer ?
#
loop_
_entity_poly.entity_id
_entity_poly.type
_entity_poly.pdbx_seq_one_letter_code
_entity_poly.pdbx_strand_id
1 'polypeptide(L)'
;MTLYADTNILVDSFKLDIYKDFLALEDDIYMESSMLEDEVLNPPTYADELRTCGLKTTDMTDEEFVLAVETRELHHKLSFYDCVAYAVAKTRGWSLVTGDNRLRKLAEKNGVEVHGIIWVIQKCGFDDDRMKSIFDTIHSDSTILVPEDLLQAAFPVFDDK
;
A
#
# COMPACT_ATOMS: atom_id res chain seq x y z
N MET A 1 -3.49 12.13 9.28
CA MET A 1 -3.97 11.63 7.97
C MET A 1 -4.46 10.19 8.16
N THR A 2 -5.53 9.82 7.50
CA THR A 2 -6.02 8.44 7.53
C THR A 2 -5.74 7.78 6.19
N LEU A 3 -5.12 6.61 6.22
CA LEU A 3 -4.65 5.89 5.05
C LEU A 3 -5.35 4.54 4.92
N TYR A 4 -5.68 4.15 3.71
CA TYR A 4 -6.06 2.79 3.38
C TYR A 4 -4.86 2.10 2.71
N ALA A 5 -4.34 1.04 3.30
CA ALA A 5 -3.21 0.30 2.75
C ALA A 5 -3.70 -0.91 1.95
N ASP A 6 -3.31 -0.97 0.68
CA ASP A 6 -3.57 -2.12 -0.18
C ASP A 6 -2.61 -3.28 0.17
N THR A 7 -3.00 -4.51 -0.16
CA THR A 7 -2.23 -5.71 0.17
C THR A 7 -0.80 -5.65 -0.35
N ASN A 8 -0.60 -5.19 -1.59
CA ASN A 8 0.75 -5.16 -2.19
C ASN A 8 1.72 -4.23 -1.44
N ILE A 9 1.23 -3.13 -0.89
CA ILE A 9 2.05 -2.22 -0.07
C ILE A 9 2.49 -2.90 1.22
N LEU A 10 1.60 -3.65 1.87
CA LEU A 10 1.94 -4.38 3.09
C LEU A 10 2.94 -5.50 2.81
N VAL A 11 2.76 -6.22 1.71
CA VAL A 11 3.69 -7.27 1.27
C VAL A 11 5.06 -6.69 0.94
N ASP A 12 5.12 -5.60 0.19
CA ASP A 12 6.37 -4.92 -0.15
C ASP A 12 7.05 -4.36 1.10
N SER A 13 6.29 -3.79 2.02
CA SER A 13 6.86 -3.28 3.28
C SER A 13 7.44 -4.42 4.14
N PHE A 14 6.86 -5.61 4.08
CA PHE A 14 7.43 -6.80 4.71
C PHE A 14 8.74 -7.24 4.03
N LYS A 15 8.77 -7.30 2.70
CA LYS A 15 9.97 -7.66 1.94
C LYS A 15 11.13 -6.70 2.18
N LEU A 16 10.82 -5.41 2.35
CA LEU A 16 11.81 -4.37 2.64
C LEU A 16 12.14 -4.25 4.13
N ASP A 17 11.48 -5.02 4.98
CA ASP A 17 11.61 -4.97 6.44
C ASP A 17 11.34 -3.56 7.02
N ILE A 18 10.32 -2.89 6.48
CA ILE A 18 9.91 -1.55 6.93
C ILE A 18 8.46 -1.49 7.45
N TYR A 19 7.77 -2.62 7.51
CA TYR A 19 6.35 -2.64 7.90
C TYR A 19 6.12 -2.13 9.32
N LYS A 20 7.05 -2.39 10.25
CA LYS A 20 6.95 -1.89 11.62
C LYS A 20 7.08 -0.36 11.66
N ASP A 21 8.02 0.17 10.89
CA ASP A 21 8.23 1.62 10.80
C ASP A 21 7.02 2.31 10.14
N PHE A 22 6.48 1.71 9.08
CA PHE A 22 5.30 2.22 8.40
C PHE A 22 4.09 2.26 9.34
N LEU A 23 3.82 1.16 10.04
CA LEU A 23 2.67 1.08 10.94
C LEU A 23 2.85 1.86 12.23
N ALA A 24 4.07 2.30 12.54
CA ALA A 24 4.37 3.16 13.68
C ALA A 24 4.26 4.66 13.37
N LEU A 25 3.96 5.04 12.13
CA LEU A 25 3.72 6.44 11.77
C LEU A 25 2.53 7.00 12.56
N GLU A 26 2.49 8.33 12.69
CA GLU A 26 1.39 9.01 13.38
C GLU A 26 0.04 8.88 12.66
N ASP A 27 0.07 8.44 11.41
CA ASP A 27 -1.13 8.24 10.61
C ASP A 27 -1.93 7.03 11.07
N ASP A 28 -3.25 7.10 10.93
CA ASP A 28 -4.12 5.94 11.11
C ASP A 28 -4.14 5.11 9.82
N ILE A 29 -3.69 3.87 9.88
CA ILE A 29 -3.55 2.99 8.71
C ILE A 29 -4.52 1.83 8.83
N TYR A 30 -5.42 1.74 7.85
CA TYR A 30 -6.52 0.77 7.83
C TYR A 30 -6.44 -0.17 6.64
N MET A 31 -7.02 -1.35 6.82
CA MET A 31 -7.38 -2.28 5.76
C MET A 31 -8.76 -2.88 6.08
N GLU A 32 -9.53 -3.21 5.06
CA GLU A 32 -10.82 -3.87 5.25
C GLU A 32 -10.60 -5.28 5.82
N SER A 33 -11.46 -5.67 6.77
CA SER A 33 -11.26 -6.89 7.58
C SER A 33 -11.16 -8.16 6.76
N SER A 34 -12.06 -8.38 5.80
CA SER A 34 -12.05 -9.60 4.98
C SER A 34 -10.89 -9.62 4.00
N MET A 35 -10.47 -8.47 3.48
CA MET A 35 -9.30 -8.35 2.63
C MET A 35 -8.03 -8.78 3.36
N LEU A 36 -7.88 -8.36 4.61
CA LEU A 36 -6.74 -8.77 5.43
C LEU A 36 -6.70 -10.29 5.61
N GLU A 37 -7.84 -10.91 5.91
CA GLU A 37 -7.94 -12.35 6.13
C GLU A 37 -7.79 -13.16 4.85
N ASP A 38 -8.31 -12.68 3.72
CA ASP A 38 -8.33 -13.43 2.46
C ASP A 38 -7.05 -13.26 1.65
N GLU A 39 -6.40 -12.11 1.71
CA GLU A 39 -5.23 -11.80 0.86
C GLU A 39 -3.90 -11.87 1.59
N VAL A 40 -3.83 -11.56 2.88
CA VAL A 40 -2.57 -11.55 3.63
C VAL A 40 -2.34 -12.91 4.28
N LEU A 41 -1.94 -13.89 3.46
CA LEU A 41 -1.86 -15.30 3.85
C LEU A 41 -0.42 -15.81 4.08
N ASN A 42 0.59 -15.13 3.57
CA ASN A 42 1.98 -15.59 3.65
C ASN A 42 2.91 -14.50 4.20
N PRO A 43 3.61 -14.77 5.30
CA PRO A 43 3.47 -15.98 6.13
C PRO A 43 2.11 -16.06 6.83
N PRO A 44 1.64 -17.26 7.27
CA PRO A 44 0.29 -17.42 7.85
C PRO A 44 0.00 -16.54 9.07
N THR A 45 1.02 -16.15 9.80
CA THR A 45 0.91 -15.29 10.99
C THR A 45 1.00 -13.79 10.67
N TYR A 46 1.18 -13.43 9.39
CA TYR A 46 1.49 -12.05 9.01
C TYR A 46 0.34 -11.08 9.32
N ALA A 47 -0.91 -11.50 9.09
CA ALA A 47 -2.07 -10.67 9.41
C ALA A 47 -2.09 -10.28 10.90
N ASP A 48 -1.86 -11.24 11.79
CA ASP A 48 -1.81 -10.99 13.23
C ASP A 48 -0.63 -10.09 13.61
N GLU A 49 0.50 -10.27 12.95
CA GLU A 49 1.68 -9.43 13.17
C GLU A 49 1.42 -7.98 12.75
N LEU A 50 0.76 -7.78 11.61
CA LEU A 50 0.38 -6.44 11.16
C LEU A 50 -0.54 -5.73 12.16
N ARG A 51 -1.53 -6.44 12.71
CA ARG A 51 -2.41 -5.91 13.75
C ARG A 51 -1.62 -5.52 15.00
N THR A 52 -0.71 -6.38 15.42
CA THR A 52 0.16 -6.13 16.58
C THR A 52 1.03 -4.90 16.38
N CYS A 53 1.50 -4.66 15.16
CA CYS A 53 2.33 -3.51 14.82
C CYS A 53 1.55 -2.21 14.63
N GLY A 54 0.22 -2.25 14.62
CA GLY A 54 -0.60 -1.05 14.57
C GLY A 54 -1.59 -0.94 13.41
N LEU A 55 -1.64 -1.93 12.51
CA LEU A 55 -2.64 -1.94 11.44
C LEU A 55 -4.04 -2.04 12.05
N LYS A 56 -4.91 -1.13 11.65
CA LYS A 56 -6.31 -1.12 12.05
C LYS A 56 -7.16 -1.78 10.96
N THR A 57 -8.26 -2.38 11.36
CA THR A 57 -9.21 -2.99 10.41
C THR A 57 -10.54 -2.26 10.47
N THR A 58 -11.28 -2.33 9.38
CA THR A 58 -12.61 -1.76 9.26
C THR A 58 -13.48 -2.64 8.38
N ASP A 59 -14.77 -2.65 8.64
CA ASP A 59 -15.73 -3.38 7.81
C ASP A 59 -16.31 -2.44 6.75
N MET A 60 -16.65 -3.00 5.58
CA MET A 60 -17.35 -2.24 4.55
C MET A 60 -18.77 -1.90 5.00
N THR A 61 -19.22 -0.70 4.64
CA THR A 61 -20.65 -0.37 4.66
C THR A 61 -21.34 -0.98 3.42
N ASP A 62 -22.67 -1.05 3.44
CA ASP A 62 -23.45 -1.51 2.29
C ASP A 62 -23.20 -0.63 1.06
N GLU A 63 -23.10 0.68 1.25
CA GLU A 63 -22.79 1.65 0.20
C GLU A 63 -21.42 1.40 -0.43
N GLU A 64 -20.42 1.14 0.39
CA GLU A 64 -19.06 0.82 -0.07
C GLU A 64 -19.04 -0.50 -0.84
N PHE A 65 -19.76 -1.51 -0.37
CA PHE A 65 -19.90 -2.78 -1.08
C PHE A 65 -20.52 -2.59 -2.46
N VAL A 66 -21.61 -1.85 -2.55
CA VAL A 66 -22.27 -1.56 -3.84
C VAL A 66 -21.32 -0.84 -4.79
N LEU A 67 -20.60 0.17 -4.30
CA LEU A 67 -19.61 0.89 -5.11
C LEU A 67 -18.49 -0.04 -5.60
N ALA A 68 -18.01 -0.93 -4.74
CA ALA A 68 -16.97 -1.90 -5.11
C ALA A 68 -17.45 -2.84 -6.22
N VAL A 69 -18.67 -3.37 -6.11
CA VAL A 69 -19.29 -4.25 -7.12
C VAL A 69 -19.45 -3.52 -8.45
N GLU A 70 -20.01 -2.33 -8.45
CA GLU A 70 -20.20 -1.51 -9.66
C GLU A 70 -18.87 -1.18 -10.32
N THR A 71 -17.85 -0.83 -9.53
CA THR A 71 -16.51 -0.54 -10.03
C THR A 71 -15.90 -1.77 -10.67
N ARG A 72 -16.06 -2.94 -10.06
CA ARG A 72 -15.55 -4.21 -10.60
C ARG A 72 -16.17 -4.56 -11.94
N GLU A 73 -17.45 -4.29 -12.11
CA GLU A 73 -18.18 -4.52 -13.38
C GLU A 73 -17.64 -3.62 -14.52
N LEU A 74 -17.22 -2.39 -14.19
CA LEU A 74 -16.68 -1.45 -15.18
C LEU A 74 -15.19 -1.64 -15.44
N HIS A 75 -14.46 -2.24 -14.51
CA HIS A 75 -13.00 -2.37 -14.56
C HIS A 75 -12.59 -3.83 -14.30
N HIS A 76 -12.78 -4.70 -15.29
CA HIS A 76 -12.58 -6.15 -15.16
C HIS A 76 -11.15 -6.57 -14.82
N LYS A 77 -10.16 -5.69 -15.07
CA LYS A 77 -8.75 -5.98 -14.76
C LYS A 77 -8.39 -5.75 -13.29
N LEU A 78 -9.26 -5.09 -12.54
CA LEU A 78 -9.11 -4.91 -11.09
C LEU A 78 -9.75 -6.09 -10.37
N SER A 79 -9.12 -6.55 -9.28
CA SER A 79 -9.73 -7.54 -8.40
C SER A 79 -10.87 -6.91 -7.61
N PHE A 80 -11.71 -7.74 -7.00
CA PHE A 80 -12.77 -7.23 -6.11
C PHE A 80 -12.16 -6.42 -4.96
N TYR A 81 -11.07 -6.91 -4.35
CA TYR A 81 -10.44 -6.20 -3.24
C TYR A 81 -9.73 -4.90 -3.64
N ASP A 82 -9.25 -4.79 -4.87
CA ASP A 82 -8.80 -3.50 -5.41
C ASP A 82 -9.96 -2.50 -5.41
N CYS A 83 -11.13 -2.96 -5.84
CA CYS A 83 -12.34 -2.13 -5.87
C CYS A 83 -12.83 -1.79 -4.45
N VAL A 84 -12.66 -2.69 -3.50
CA VAL A 84 -12.95 -2.43 -2.08
C VAL A 84 -12.04 -1.32 -1.53
N ALA A 85 -10.74 -1.42 -1.79
CA ALA A 85 -9.78 -0.40 -1.36
C ALA A 85 -10.17 0.98 -1.91
N TYR A 86 -10.48 1.04 -3.20
CA TYR A 86 -10.95 2.27 -3.85
C TYR A 86 -12.25 2.78 -3.20
N ALA A 87 -13.26 1.91 -3.04
CA ALA A 87 -14.57 2.30 -2.53
C ALA A 87 -14.49 2.86 -1.11
N VAL A 88 -13.74 2.20 -0.23
CA VAL A 88 -13.57 2.66 1.15
C VAL A 88 -12.83 4.00 1.20
N ALA A 89 -11.71 4.13 0.47
CA ALA A 89 -10.96 5.38 0.43
C ALA A 89 -11.81 6.52 -0.13
N LYS A 90 -12.55 6.26 -1.21
CA LYS A 90 -13.40 7.27 -1.87
C LYS A 90 -14.53 7.76 -0.97
N THR A 91 -15.29 6.84 -0.37
CA THR A 91 -16.46 7.22 0.45
C THR A 91 -16.07 7.90 1.74
N ARG A 92 -14.93 7.54 2.32
CA ARG A 92 -14.48 8.09 3.61
C ARG A 92 -13.54 9.28 3.48
N GLY A 93 -13.14 9.64 2.26
CA GLY A 93 -12.18 10.71 2.04
C GLY A 93 -10.78 10.38 2.57
N TRP A 94 -10.39 9.11 2.57
CA TRP A 94 -9.07 8.65 2.98
C TRP A 94 -8.11 8.63 1.81
N SER A 95 -6.81 8.71 2.09
CA SER A 95 -5.79 8.49 1.08
C SER A 95 -5.55 6.99 0.88
N LEU A 96 -5.27 6.59 -0.35
CA LEU A 96 -4.99 5.20 -0.70
C LEU A 96 -3.48 5.00 -0.86
N VAL A 97 -2.93 3.96 -0.26
CA VAL A 97 -1.53 3.58 -0.44
C VAL A 97 -1.48 2.27 -1.21
N THR A 98 -1.00 2.32 -2.44
CA THR A 98 -0.95 1.16 -3.34
C THR A 98 0.23 1.24 -4.31
N GLY A 99 0.75 0.06 -4.70
CA GLY A 99 1.71 -0.07 -5.79
C GLY A 99 1.06 -0.47 -7.12
N ASP A 100 -0.25 -0.72 -7.14
CA ASP A 100 -0.96 -1.12 -8.35
C ASP A 100 -1.29 0.08 -9.22
N ASN A 101 -0.76 0.08 -10.45
CA ASN A 101 -0.88 1.21 -11.37
C ASN A 101 -2.32 1.42 -11.88
N ARG A 102 -3.05 0.34 -12.08
CA ARG A 102 -4.46 0.40 -12.55
C ARG A 102 -5.36 0.96 -11.46
N LEU A 103 -5.17 0.51 -10.23
CA LEU A 103 -5.92 1.01 -9.08
C LEU A 103 -5.59 2.48 -8.83
N ARG A 104 -4.31 2.86 -8.94
CA ARG A 104 -3.87 4.26 -8.81
C ARG A 104 -4.59 5.16 -9.80
N LYS A 105 -4.60 4.78 -11.09
CA LYS A 105 -5.22 5.59 -12.14
C LYS A 105 -6.72 5.78 -11.91
N LEU A 106 -7.41 4.72 -11.52
CA LEU A 106 -8.84 4.81 -11.20
C LEU A 106 -9.08 5.77 -10.02
N ALA A 107 -8.32 5.58 -8.95
CA ALA A 107 -8.48 6.37 -7.73
C ALA A 107 -8.18 7.86 -7.98
N GLU A 108 -7.07 8.17 -8.62
CA GLU A 108 -6.69 9.56 -8.93
C GLU A 108 -7.71 10.23 -9.84
N LYS A 109 -8.22 9.53 -10.86
CA LYS A 109 -9.25 10.03 -11.75
C LYS A 109 -10.53 10.42 -11.01
N ASN A 110 -10.80 9.77 -9.90
CA ASN A 110 -12.00 10.00 -9.08
C ASN A 110 -11.73 10.84 -7.82
N GLY A 111 -10.59 11.54 -7.78
CA GLY A 111 -10.28 12.49 -6.71
C GLY A 111 -9.74 11.88 -5.42
N VAL A 112 -9.31 10.62 -5.44
CA VAL A 112 -8.67 9.97 -4.30
C VAL A 112 -7.18 10.25 -4.34
N GLU A 113 -6.61 10.75 -3.24
CA GLU A 113 -5.16 10.92 -3.10
C GLU A 113 -4.49 9.56 -2.98
N VAL A 114 -3.44 9.33 -3.78
CA VAL A 114 -2.75 8.03 -3.83
C VAL A 114 -1.25 8.20 -3.60
N HIS A 115 -0.69 7.31 -2.78
CA HIS A 115 0.74 7.23 -2.48
C HIS A 115 1.25 5.81 -2.76
N GLY A 116 2.54 5.70 -3.10
CA GLY A 116 3.19 4.42 -3.35
C GLY A 116 4.26 4.10 -2.31
N ILE A 117 5.03 3.04 -2.57
CA ILE A 117 6.07 2.57 -1.63
C ILE A 117 7.18 3.59 -1.40
N ILE A 118 7.54 4.37 -2.42
CA ILE A 118 8.57 5.40 -2.28
C ILE A 118 8.14 6.47 -1.28
N TRP A 119 6.88 6.89 -1.36
CA TRP A 119 6.32 7.84 -0.39
C TRP A 119 6.38 7.29 1.04
N VAL A 120 6.05 6.00 1.22
CA VAL A 120 6.15 5.33 2.53
C VAL A 120 7.58 5.38 3.06
N ILE A 121 8.55 5.02 2.23
CA ILE A 121 9.97 5.02 2.60
C ILE A 121 10.43 6.42 3.02
N GLN A 122 10.08 7.43 2.23
CA GLN A 122 10.44 8.82 2.53
C GLN A 122 9.80 9.33 3.81
N LYS A 123 8.53 8.97 4.03
CA LYS A 123 7.80 9.40 5.22
C LYS A 123 8.36 8.78 6.50
N CYS A 124 8.89 7.57 6.44
CA CYS A 124 9.53 6.92 7.58
C CYS A 124 10.83 7.59 8.02
N GLY A 125 11.52 8.29 7.13
CA GLY A 125 12.71 9.07 7.47
C GLY A 125 13.91 8.25 7.92
N PHE A 126 14.23 7.17 7.20
CA PHE A 126 15.34 6.28 7.51
C PHE A 126 16.70 6.98 7.35
N ASP A 127 17.70 6.50 8.10
CA ASP A 127 19.10 6.94 7.92
C ASP A 127 19.70 6.40 6.60
N ASP A 128 20.89 6.89 6.24
CA ASP A 128 21.53 6.54 4.97
C ASP A 128 21.83 5.05 4.83
N ASP A 129 22.27 4.39 5.90
CA ASP A 129 22.58 2.96 5.89
C ASP A 129 21.30 2.14 5.62
N ARG A 130 20.21 2.50 6.26
CA ARG A 130 18.92 1.86 6.08
C ARG A 130 18.38 2.14 4.67
N MET A 131 18.48 3.37 4.18
CA MET A 131 18.08 3.75 2.82
C MET A 131 18.83 2.96 1.77
N LYS A 132 20.15 2.78 1.96
CA LYS A 132 20.96 1.97 1.05
C LYS A 132 20.51 0.50 1.04
N SER A 133 20.25 -0.08 2.19
CA SER A 133 19.77 -1.44 2.31
C SER A 133 18.41 -1.63 1.59
N ILE A 134 17.51 -0.67 1.73
CA ILE A 134 16.21 -0.67 1.05
C ILE A 134 16.39 -0.59 -0.47
N PHE A 135 17.25 0.33 -0.93
CA PHE A 135 17.57 0.49 -2.35
C PHE A 135 18.13 -0.80 -2.95
N ASP A 136 19.09 -1.43 -2.28
CA ASP A 136 19.68 -2.70 -2.73
C ASP A 136 18.65 -3.81 -2.81
N THR A 137 17.73 -3.88 -1.86
CA THR A 137 16.65 -4.88 -1.86
C THR A 137 15.68 -4.65 -3.02
N ILE A 138 15.31 -3.41 -3.30
CA ILE A 138 14.43 -3.08 -4.45
C ILE A 138 15.10 -3.51 -5.76
N HIS A 139 16.40 -3.24 -5.91
CA HIS A 139 17.14 -3.63 -7.12
C HIS A 139 17.28 -5.14 -7.29
N SER A 140 17.39 -5.88 -6.19
CA SER A 140 17.58 -7.33 -6.24
C SER A 140 16.29 -8.15 -6.27
N ASP A 141 15.16 -7.57 -5.87
CA ASP A 141 13.86 -8.26 -5.84
C ASP A 141 12.96 -7.74 -6.97
N SER A 142 12.84 -8.53 -8.04
CA SER A 142 12.04 -8.17 -9.21
C SER A 142 10.53 -8.14 -8.94
N THR A 143 10.08 -8.65 -7.79
CA THR A 143 8.65 -8.61 -7.42
C THR A 143 8.24 -7.28 -6.80
N ILE A 144 9.21 -6.44 -6.41
CA ILE A 144 8.95 -5.08 -5.92
C ILE A 144 9.03 -4.14 -7.12
N LEU A 145 7.87 -3.70 -7.61
CA LEU A 145 7.78 -2.93 -8.85
C LEU A 145 7.83 -1.43 -8.54
N VAL A 146 8.98 -0.82 -8.82
CA VAL A 146 9.18 0.63 -8.74
C VAL A 146 9.77 1.11 -10.06
N PRO A 147 9.15 2.10 -10.74
CA PRO A 147 9.74 2.67 -11.95
C PRO A 147 11.16 3.22 -11.68
N GLU A 148 12.08 2.96 -12.58
CA GLU A 148 13.50 3.30 -12.41
C GLU A 148 13.72 4.80 -12.20
N ASP A 149 12.97 5.65 -12.91
CA ASP A 149 13.04 7.10 -12.75
C ASP A 149 12.63 7.56 -11.34
N LEU A 150 11.61 6.95 -10.75
CA LEU A 150 11.18 7.24 -9.37
C LEU A 150 12.21 6.74 -8.37
N LEU A 151 12.79 5.58 -8.62
CA LEU A 151 13.81 4.99 -7.77
C LEU A 151 15.07 5.89 -7.74
N GLN A 152 15.54 6.33 -8.90
CA GLN A 152 16.69 7.23 -9.00
C GLN A 152 16.44 8.59 -8.34
N ALA A 153 15.23 9.13 -8.50
CA ALA A 153 14.86 10.40 -7.87
C ALA A 153 14.84 10.30 -6.34
N ALA A 154 14.42 9.14 -5.79
CA ALA A 154 14.32 8.91 -4.36
C ALA A 154 15.69 8.60 -3.71
N PHE A 155 16.60 7.96 -4.46
CA PHE A 155 17.90 7.48 -3.96
C PHE A 155 19.08 7.95 -4.82
N PRO A 156 19.22 9.25 -5.12
CA PRO A 156 20.26 9.73 -6.04
C PRO A 156 21.69 9.49 -5.54
N VAL A 157 21.86 9.41 -4.22
CA VAL A 157 23.18 9.22 -3.58
C VAL A 157 23.75 7.82 -3.85
N PHE A 158 22.91 6.84 -4.14
CA PHE A 158 23.30 5.43 -4.31
C PHE A 158 23.45 5.00 -5.76
N ASP A 159 23.11 5.88 -6.71
CA ASP A 159 23.06 5.59 -8.14
C ASP A 159 24.41 5.78 -8.85
N ASP A 160 25.35 6.49 -8.22
CA ASP A 160 26.66 6.81 -8.78
C ASP A 160 27.72 5.69 -8.55
N LYS A 161 27.27 4.46 -8.49
CA LYS A 161 28.13 3.31 -8.32
C LYS A 161 28.06 2.40 -9.55
#